data_5d56c54bd4d8d6f079580c093582633d
#
_entry.id   5d56c54bd4d8d6f079580c093582633d
#
_cell.length_a   1.000
_cell.length_b   1.000
_cell.length_c   1.000
_cell.angle_alpha   90.00
_cell.angle_beta   90.00
_cell.angle_gamma   90.00
#
_symmetry.space_group_name_H-M   'P 1'
#
loop_
_entity.id
_entity.type
_entity.pdbx_description
1 polymer ?
#
loop_
_entity_poly.entity_id
_entity_poly.type
_entity_poly.pdbx_seq_one_letter_code
_entity_poly.pdbx_strand_id
1 'polypeptide(L)'
;MEGVVRGSYVNGVRIINNSWNFEGTAYDEKCRQIDEYMLLWRGRVRSSYDNDDLVVVFSIGNAGESGYNTVPSPALAKNAIAVGATGVSGYNTVENEQYIPYYSSRGPSSLSSLFA
;
A
#
# COMPACT_ATOMS: atom_id res chain seq x y z
N MET A 1 -1.39 -11.98 8.55
CA MET A 1 -2.11 -10.75 8.13
C MET A 1 -3.62 -10.92 8.19
N GLU A 2 -4.17 -12.03 7.70
CA GLU A 2 -5.61 -12.33 7.75
C GLU A 2 -6.26 -12.08 9.12
N GLY A 3 -5.65 -12.61 10.19
CA GLY A 3 -6.19 -12.45 11.54
C GLY A 3 -6.28 -11.00 12.02
N VAL A 4 -5.34 -10.16 11.62
CA VAL A 4 -5.34 -8.73 11.98
C VAL A 4 -6.44 -7.99 11.22
N VAL A 5 -6.51 -8.18 9.91
CA VAL A 5 -7.51 -7.53 9.05
C VAL A 5 -8.92 -7.93 9.49
N ARG A 6 -9.15 -9.23 9.65
CA ARG A 6 -10.45 -9.75 10.09
C ARG A 6 -10.81 -9.27 11.49
N GLY A 7 -9.88 -9.38 12.45
CA GLY A 7 -10.11 -8.95 13.82
C GLY A 7 -10.43 -7.45 13.90
N SER A 8 -9.72 -6.62 13.16
CA SER A 8 -9.99 -5.18 13.09
C SER A 8 -11.38 -4.90 12.54
N TYR A 9 -11.75 -5.56 11.45
CA TYR A 9 -13.04 -5.35 10.81
C TYR A 9 -14.22 -5.74 11.73
N VAL A 10 -14.16 -6.91 12.38
CA VAL A 10 -15.21 -7.37 13.33
C VAL A 10 -15.40 -6.37 14.49
N ASN A 11 -14.34 -5.66 14.84
CA ASN A 11 -14.35 -4.61 15.87
C ASN A 11 -14.73 -3.21 15.35
N GLY A 12 -15.26 -3.12 14.15
CA GLY A 12 -15.79 -1.88 13.58
C GLY A 12 -14.77 -1.01 12.84
N VAL A 13 -13.52 -1.46 12.68
CA VAL A 13 -12.52 -0.74 11.87
C VAL A 13 -12.89 -0.81 10.40
N ARG A 14 -12.77 0.33 9.69
CA ARG A 14 -13.04 0.46 8.26
C ARG A 14 -11.84 0.99 7.47
N ILE A 15 -10.84 1.51 8.17
CA ILE A 15 -9.58 1.96 7.55
C ILE A 15 -8.43 1.38 8.35
N ILE A 16 -7.51 0.69 7.67
CA ILE A 16 -6.29 0.15 8.28
C ILE A 16 -5.09 0.83 7.63
N ASN A 17 -4.37 1.62 8.42
CA ASN A 17 -3.15 2.28 7.99
C ASN A 17 -1.91 1.48 8.41
N ASN A 18 -1.01 1.21 7.46
CA ASN A 18 0.16 0.38 7.64
C ASN A 18 1.43 1.16 7.26
N SER A 19 2.28 1.43 8.25
CA SER A 19 3.57 2.11 8.05
C SER A 19 4.73 1.10 8.21
N TRP A 20 4.60 -0.06 7.57
CA TRP A 20 5.59 -1.12 7.54
C TRP A 20 5.59 -1.80 6.16
N ASN A 21 6.66 -2.50 5.85
CA ASN A 21 6.82 -3.24 4.60
C ASN A 21 7.66 -4.50 4.81
N PHE A 22 7.67 -5.35 3.79
CA PHE A 22 8.58 -6.47 3.66
C PHE A 22 9.69 -6.14 2.66
N GLU A 23 10.73 -6.93 2.63
CA GLU A 23 11.72 -6.88 1.56
C GLU A 23 11.12 -7.33 0.23
N GLY A 24 11.66 -6.78 -0.87
CA GLY A 24 11.22 -7.09 -2.23
C GLY A 24 10.34 -6.00 -2.84
N THR A 25 10.63 -5.69 -4.10
CA THR A 25 10.00 -4.60 -4.88
C THR A 25 9.19 -5.13 -6.06
N ALA A 26 8.83 -6.41 -6.03
CA ALA A 26 7.93 -7.06 -6.97
C ALA A 26 6.56 -7.31 -6.34
N TYR A 27 5.54 -7.45 -7.20
CA TYR A 27 4.25 -7.97 -6.77
C TYR A 27 4.42 -9.44 -6.36
N ASP A 28 4.29 -9.72 -5.09
CA ASP A 28 4.56 -11.02 -4.48
C ASP A 28 3.30 -11.65 -3.87
N GLU A 29 3.48 -12.81 -3.24
CA GLU A 29 2.41 -13.54 -2.55
C GLU A 29 1.70 -12.69 -1.48
N LYS A 30 2.41 -11.77 -0.81
CA LYS A 30 1.83 -10.89 0.21
C LYS A 30 0.91 -9.84 -0.41
N CYS A 31 1.31 -9.29 -1.56
CA CYS A 31 0.45 -8.41 -2.36
C CYS A 31 -0.81 -9.16 -2.80
N ARG A 32 -0.64 -10.40 -3.30
CA ARG A 32 -1.75 -11.26 -3.72
C ARG A 32 -2.72 -11.54 -2.58
N GLN A 33 -2.20 -11.84 -1.39
CA GLN A 33 -3.03 -12.06 -0.20
C GLN A 33 -3.84 -10.82 0.18
N ILE A 34 -3.25 -9.63 0.15
CA ILE A 34 -3.99 -8.39 0.39
C ILE A 34 -5.11 -8.24 -0.64
N ASP A 35 -4.79 -8.43 -1.93
CA ASP A 35 -5.77 -8.31 -2.99
C ASP A 35 -6.91 -9.33 -2.85
N GLU A 36 -6.60 -10.56 -2.49
CA GLU A 36 -7.60 -11.60 -2.25
C GLU A 36 -8.48 -11.29 -1.05
N TYR A 37 -7.90 -10.84 0.06
CA TYR A 37 -8.68 -10.44 1.23
C TYR A 37 -9.63 -9.31 0.89
N MET A 38 -9.17 -8.29 0.16
CA MET A 38 -10.03 -7.20 -0.26
C MET A 38 -11.13 -7.66 -1.23
N LEU A 39 -10.83 -8.63 -2.12
CA LEU A 39 -11.81 -9.20 -3.05
C LEU A 39 -12.78 -10.17 -2.39
N LEU A 40 -12.31 -11.00 -1.47
CA LEU A 40 -13.16 -11.95 -0.72
C LEU A 40 -14.19 -11.20 0.14
N TRP A 41 -13.80 -10.02 0.64
CA TRP A 41 -14.67 -9.13 1.39
C TRP A 41 -15.63 -8.33 0.49
N ARG A 42 -15.33 -8.20 -0.80
CA ARG A 42 -16.17 -7.51 -1.80
C ARG A 42 -17.24 -8.38 -2.45
N GLY A 43 -17.57 -9.55 -1.92
CA GLY A 43 -18.78 -10.23 -2.37
C GLY A 43 -18.62 -11.57 -3.07
N ARG A 44 -17.52 -12.31 -2.90
CA ARG A 44 -17.43 -13.71 -3.36
C ARG A 44 -17.88 -14.73 -2.32
N VAL A 45 -17.93 -14.35 -1.07
CA VAL A 45 -18.55 -15.15 -0.02
C VAL A 45 -19.76 -14.37 0.46
N ARG A 46 -20.95 -14.72 0.02
CA ARG A 46 -22.19 -14.38 0.68
C ARG A 46 -22.19 -14.98 2.09
N SER A 47 -21.40 -14.43 2.96
CA SER A 47 -21.60 -14.53 4.39
C SER A 47 -22.32 -13.26 4.82
N SER A 48 -23.08 -13.32 5.88
CA SER A 48 -23.86 -12.23 6.44
C SER A 48 -23.06 -10.98 6.89
N TYR A 49 -21.89 -10.79 6.34
CA TYR A 49 -20.98 -9.69 6.53
C TYR A 49 -20.59 -9.11 5.16
N ASP A 50 -21.61 -8.67 4.39
CA ASP A 50 -21.41 -7.88 3.17
C ASP A 50 -20.85 -6.52 3.55
N ASN A 51 -19.51 -6.39 3.45
CA ASN A 51 -18.84 -5.16 3.87
C ASN A 51 -17.80 -4.74 2.83
N ASP A 52 -18.28 -3.99 1.86
CA ASP A 52 -17.49 -3.38 0.78
C ASP A 52 -16.70 -2.14 1.21
N ASP A 53 -16.60 -1.87 2.52
CA ASP A 53 -16.18 -0.59 3.05
C ASP A 53 -14.83 -0.60 3.80
N LEU A 54 -14.05 -1.68 3.70
CA LEU A 54 -12.71 -1.72 4.26
C LEU A 54 -11.67 -1.13 3.30
N VAL A 55 -10.92 -0.16 3.79
CA VAL A 55 -9.79 0.47 3.09
C VAL A 55 -8.49 0.08 3.77
N VAL A 56 -7.54 -0.41 2.99
CA VAL A 56 -6.18 -0.70 3.47
C VAL A 56 -5.20 0.26 2.81
N VAL A 57 -4.42 0.93 3.64
CA VAL A 57 -3.43 1.93 3.23
C VAL A 57 -2.04 1.44 3.60
N PHE A 58 -1.09 1.55 2.69
CA PHE A 58 0.32 1.25 2.93
C PHE A 58 1.21 2.42 2.57
N SER A 59 2.26 2.66 3.36
CA SER A 59 3.36 3.52 2.94
C SER A 59 4.16 2.86 1.82
N ILE A 60 4.64 3.65 0.86
CA ILE A 60 5.49 3.14 -0.22
C ILE A 60 6.96 2.98 0.16
N GLY A 61 7.30 3.18 1.43
CA GLY A 61 8.66 3.00 1.95
C GLY A 61 9.57 4.21 1.76
N ASN A 62 10.82 4.05 2.20
CA ASN A 62 11.82 5.11 2.33
C ASN A 62 13.11 4.83 1.53
N ALA A 63 13.03 4.11 0.43
CA ALA A 63 14.18 3.70 -0.37
C ALA A 63 14.36 4.51 -1.67
N GLY A 64 13.78 5.72 -1.74
CA GLY A 64 13.80 6.56 -2.94
C GLY A 64 15.19 6.98 -3.41
N GLU A 65 16.18 7.04 -2.51
CA GLU A 65 17.59 7.31 -2.86
C GLU A 65 18.16 6.28 -3.85
N SER A 66 17.66 5.04 -3.81
CA SER A 66 18.06 3.98 -4.73
C SER A 66 17.40 4.10 -6.12
N GLY A 67 16.61 5.13 -6.36
CA GLY A 67 15.98 5.41 -7.65
C GLY A 67 14.62 4.74 -7.84
N TYR A 68 14.37 4.27 -9.07
CA TYR A 68 13.12 3.61 -9.44
C TYR A 68 13.05 2.16 -8.94
N ASN A 69 11.84 1.57 -9.00
CA ASN A 69 11.57 0.18 -8.56
C ASN A 69 11.89 -0.05 -7.08
N THR A 70 11.60 0.93 -6.23
CA THR A 70 11.92 0.89 -4.80
C THR A 70 10.68 0.78 -3.90
N VAL A 71 9.48 0.72 -4.47
CA VAL A 71 8.24 0.49 -3.70
C VAL A 71 8.20 -0.96 -3.24
N PRO A 72 8.17 -1.22 -1.91
CA PRO A 72 8.22 -2.58 -1.38
C PRO A 72 6.83 -3.23 -1.31
N SER A 73 6.81 -4.56 -1.18
CA SER A 73 5.63 -5.32 -0.79
C SER A 73 5.21 -4.97 0.66
N PRO A 74 3.92 -4.87 1.01
CA PRO A 74 2.75 -5.13 0.18
C PRO A 74 2.12 -3.86 -0.43
N ALA A 75 2.83 -2.72 -0.48
CA ALA A 75 2.31 -1.48 -1.07
C ALA A 75 2.03 -1.59 -2.58
N LEU A 76 2.51 -2.66 -3.22
CA LEU A 76 2.25 -3.00 -4.62
C LEU A 76 0.92 -3.75 -4.84
N ALA A 77 0.17 -4.04 -3.78
CA ALA A 77 -1.16 -4.64 -3.90
C ALA A 77 -2.11 -3.73 -4.69
N LYS A 78 -2.92 -4.30 -5.55
CA LYS A 78 -3.80 -3.56 -6.48
C LYS A 78 -5.03 -2.97 -5.81
N ASN A 79 -5.47 -3.59 -4.72
CA ASN A 79 -6.67 -3.18 -3.97
C ASN A 79 -6.33 -2.38 -2.70
N ALA A 80 -5.07 -1.99 -2.51
CA ALA A 80 -4.62 -1.11 -1.44
C ALA A 80 -4.34 0.31 -1.95
N ILE A 81 -4.34 1.27 -1.04
CA ILE A 81 -3.89 2.63 -1.31
C ILE A 81 -2.42 2.73 -0.94
N ALA A 82 -1.56 2.95 -1.93
CA ALA A 82 -0.14 3.19 -1.73
C ALA A 82 0.12 4.70 -1.56
N VAL A 83 0.72 5.10 -0.44
CA VAL A 83 0.93 6.50 -0.07
C VAL A 83 2.42 6.82 -0.01
N GLY A 84 2.85 7.75 -0.84
CA GLY A 84 4.18 8.36 -0.82
C GLY A 84 4.24 9.60 0.05
N ALA A 85 5.44 10.15 0.19
CA ALA A 85 5.65 11.41 0.88
C ALA A 85 5.69 12.60 -0.09
N THR A 86 5.28 13.75 0.38
CA THR A 86 5.45 15.05 -0.27
C THR A 86 6.14 16.03 0.66
N GLY A 87 6.69 17.11 0.14
CA GLY A 87 7.22 18.21 0.93
C GLY A 87 6.12 18.88 1.76
N VAL A 88 6.51 19.41 2.90
CA VAL A 88 5.61 20.18 3.78
C VAL A 88 5.91 21.65 3.62
N SER A 89 4.89 22.45 3.31
CA SER A 89 4.97 23.91 3.26
C SER A 89 5.41 24.48 4.61
N GLY A 90 6.42 25.35 4.60
CA GLY A 90 6.91 26.05 5.81
C GLY A 90 8.09 25.41 6.53
N TYR A 91 8.62 24.29 6.09
CA TYR A 91 9.86 23.71 6.62
C TYR A 91 10.96 23.70 5.56
N ASN A 92 11.85 24.67 5.63
CA ASN A 92 13.11 24.81 4.89
C ASN A 92 13.08 24.73 3.36
N THR A 93 13.03 25.85 2.71
CA THR A 93 13.64 26.27 1.41
C THR A 93 13.41 25.46 0.13
N VAL A 94 12.71 24.34 0.12
CA VAL A 94 12.18 23.73 -1.10
C VAL A 94 10.69 23.54 -0.90
N GLU A 95 10.02 24.63 -0.95
CA GLU A 95 8.64 24.87 -0.61
C GLU A 95 7.72 24.51 -1.77
N ASN A 96 7.65 23.25 -2.09
CA ASN A 96 6.66 22.88 -3.06
C ASN A 96 5.94 21.63 -2.54
N GLU A 97 4.65 21.75 -2.31
CA GLU A 97 3.76 20.62 -2.06
C GLU A 97 3.86 19.57 -3.19
N GLN A 98 4.44 19.95 -4.32
CA GLN A 98 4.75 19.10 -5.47
C GLN A 98 6.13 18.40 -5.37
N TYR A 99 6.92 18.71 -4.35
CA TYR A 99 8.23 18.09 -4.18
C TYR A 99 8.11 16.71 -3.54
N ILE A 100 8.59 15.70 -4.23
CA ILE A 100 8.72 14.35 -3.68
C ILE A 100 10.08 14.26 -2.97
N PRO A 101 10.11 14.03 -1.64
CA PRO A 101 11.35 13.89 -0.91
C PRO A 101 12.20 12.75 -1.48
N TYR A 102 13.52 12.93 -1.44
CA TYR A 102 14.48 12.00 -2.02
C TYR A 102 14.34 10.58 -1.45
N TYR A 103 13.94 10.45 -0.20
CA TYR A 103 13.76 9.17 0.47
C TYR A 103 12.46 8.45 0.09
N SER A 104 11.43 9.15 -0.41
CA SER A 104 10.17 8.50 -0.78
C SER A 104 10.40 7.51 -1.91
N SER A 105 10.05 6.25 -1.70
CA SER A 105 10.22 5.20 -2.72
C SER A 105 9.50 5.54 -4.01
N ARG A 106 9.97 4.96 -5.12
CA ARG A 106 9.48 5.25 -6.47
C ARG A 106 9.13 3.99 -7.22
N GLY A 107 7.98 4.02 -7.90
CA GLY A 107 7.58 2.97 -8.85
C GLY A 107 8.44 2.96 -10.12
N PRO A 108 8.08 2.13 -11.07
CA PRO A 108 7.06 1.07 -10.99
C PRO A 108 7.53 -0.14 -10.18
N SER A 109 6.71 -1.21 -10.14
CA SER A 109 7.14 -2.51 -9.62
C SER A 109 8.28 -3.08 -10.48
N SER A 110 9.22 -3.79 -9.88
CA SER A 110 10.37 -4.36 -10.59
C SER A 110 9.98 -5.36 -11.70
N LEU A 111 8.79 -5.95 -11.63
CA LEU A 111 8.28 -6.87 -12.67
C LEU A 111 7.35 -6.21 -13.70
N SER A 112 6.98 -4.93 -13.53
CA SER A 112 6.06 -4.27 -14.47
C SER A 112 6.69 -4.02 -15.86
N SER A 113 8.00 -4.04 -15.96
CA SER A 113 8.72 -3.95 -17.24
C SER A 113 8.63 -5.21 -18.10
N LEU A 114 8.10 -6.33 -17.58
CA LEU A 114 7.91 -7.58 -18.32
C LEU A 114 6.57 -7.65 -19.07
N PHE A 115 5.66 -6.68 -18.82
CA PHE A 115 4.31 -6.65 -19.41
C PHE A 115 4.01 -5.32 -20.13
N ALA A 116 5.02 -4.56 -20.44
CA ALA A 116 4.93 -3.34 -21.24
C ALA A 116 5.14 -3.61 -22.72
#